data_19b3b93ec1f87f87477c2d2369a97375
#
_entry.id   19b3b93ec1f87f87477c2d2369a97375
#
_cell.length_a   1.000
_cell.length_b   1.000
_cell.length_c   1.000
_cell.angle_alpha   90.00
_cell.angle_beta   90.00
_cell.angle_gamma   90.00
#
_symmetry.space_group_name_H-M   'P 1'
#
loop_
_entity.id
_entity.type
_entity.pdbx_description
1 polymer ?
#
loop_
_entity_poly.entity_id
_entity_poly.type
_entity_poly.pdbx_seq_one_letter_code
_entity_poly.pdbx_strand_id
1 'polypeptide(L)'
;RQRQMCIRDRDDAMDVYLAAMHYRPEWRSLRRDPWEEATYYPTWNSYGAFTTPLASLSTNHDPLIGITFGYRGNPHSWWSNRIAAGMRSAGYQATTITSIMDNYFELSELHVLPSYQGHGLGTRLLDSILQDCQEHHVLLSTPEVPGENNAAWRLYRHMGFNDLLRNFTFPGDSRPFGILIRTGL
;
A
#
# COMPACT_ATOMS: atom_id res chain seq x y z
N ARG A 1 11.53 4.16 13.07
CA ARG A 1 10.82 4.97 14.10
C ARG A 1 9.68 5.66 13.42
N GLN A 2 8.45 5.41 13.90
CA GLN A 2 7.24 6.12 13.52
C GLN A 2 7.50 7.63 13.69
N ARG A 3 7.41 8.36 12.61
CA ARG A 3 7.25 9.78 12.62
C ARG A 3 5.85 10.03 12.12
N GLN A 4 4.99 10.59 12.97
CA GLN A 4 3.72 11.13 12.52
C GLN A 4 4.00 12.01 11.30
N MET A 5 3.44 11.65 10.15
CA MET A 5 3.69 12.35 8.89
C MET A 5 3.24 13.81 9.06
N CYS A 6 4.18 14.74 9.10
CA CYS A 6 3.85 16.16 9.19
C CYS A 6 3.19 16.63 7.88
N ILE A 7 2.56 17.81 7.90
CA ILE A 7 1.86 18.34 6.71
C ILE A 7 2.80 18.43 5.50
N ARG A 8 4.07 18.77 5.72
CA ARG A 8 5.11 18.84 4.67
C ARG A 8 5.47 17.45 4.12
N ASP A 9 5.63 16.46 5.01
CA ASP A 9 5.91 15.08 4.58
C ASP A 9 4.76 14.51 3.73
N ARG A 10 3.53 14.97 3.95
CA ARG A 10 2.36 14.57 3.14
C ARG A 10 2.42 15.08 1.70
N ASP A 11 2.86 16.30 1.51
CA ASP A 11 3.00 16.89 0.17
C ASP A 11 4.14 16.18 -0.59
N ASP A 12 5.27 15.92 0.06
CA ASP A 12 6.38 15.14 -0.51
C ASP A 12 5.96 13.70 -0.82
N ALA A 13 5.19 13.06 0.06
CA ALA A 13 4.64 11.73 -0.15
C ALA A 13 3.71 11.67 -1.37
N MET A 14 2.91 12.71 -1.54
CA MET A 14 2.05 12.84 -2.72
C MET A 14 2.85 13.03 -4.00
N ASP A 15 3.97 13.76 -3.97
CA ASP A 15 4.88 13.89 -5.10
C ASP A 15 5.51 12.55 -5.49
N VAL A 16 5.95 11.76 -4.50
CA VAL A 16 6.45 10.40 -4.72
C VAL A 16 5.38 9.52 -5.37
N TYR A 17 4.14 9.57 -4.88
CA TYR A 17 3.01 8.81 -5.44
C TYR A 17 2.73 9.17 -6.90
N LEU A 18 2.56 10.47 -7.18
CA LEU A 18 2.24 10.94 -8.53
C LEU A 18 3.35 10.56 -9.52
N ALA A 19 4.61 10.72 -9.12
CA ALA A 19 5.76 10.35 -9.94
C ALA A 19 5.84 8.83 -10.19
N ALA A 20 5.65 8.01 -9.15
CA ALA A 20 5.71 6.55 -9.24
C ALA A 20 4.59 5.97 -10.11
N MET A 21 3.41 6.58 -10.05
CA MET A 21 2.23 6.14 -10.81
C MET A 21 2.12 6.81 -12.20
N HIS A 22 3.03 7.73 -12.54
CA HIS A 22 2.96 8.55 -13.75
C HIS A 22 1.64 9.31 -13.89
N TYR A 23 1.09 9.77 -12.76
CA TYR A 23 -0.14 10.55 -12.73
C TYR A 23 0.12 12.04 -12.93
N ARG A 24 -0.89 12.74 -13.43
CA ARG A 24 -0.84 14.19 -13.60
C ARG A 24 -0.98 14.91 -12.25
N PRO A 25 -0.40 16.11 -12.09
CA PRO A 25 -0.48 16.88 -10.85
C PRO A 25 -1.91 17.16 -10.36
N GLU A 26 -2.88 17.23 -11.28
CA GLU A 26 -4.30 17.45 -10.98
C GLU A 26 -4.92 16.35 -10.10
N TRP A 27 -4.34 15.15 -10.12
CA TRP A 27 -4.78 14.02 -9.29
C TRP A 27 -4.45 14.21 -7.81
N ARG A 28 -3.59 15.17 -7.47
CA ARG A 28 -3.21 15.47 -6.07
C ARG A 28 -4.44 15.73 -5.21
N SER A 29 -5.36 16.58 -5.65
CA SER A 29 -6.56 16.95 -4.89
C SER A 29 -7.48 15.76 -4.62
N LEU A 30 -7.60 14.83 -5.57
CA LEU A 30 -8.46 13.65 -5.44
C LEU A 30 -7.94 12.61 -4.43
N ARG A 31 -6.61 12.63 -4.15
CA ARG A 31 -5.96 11.66 -3.27
C ARG A 31 -5.62 12.22 -1.89
N ARG A 32 -5.58 13.53 -1.77
CA ARG A 32 -5.16 14.21 -0.52
C ARG A 32 -6.08 13.87 0.64
N ASP A 33 -7.39 14.04 0.47
CA ASP A 33 -8.37 13.84 1.53
C ASP A 33 -8.41 12.37 2.01
N PRO A 34 -8.48 11.35 1.13
CA PRO A 34 -8.39 9.95 1.54
C PRO A 34 -7.10 9.60 2.30
N TRP A 35 -5.97 10.17 1.91
CA TRP A 35 -4.71 9.93 2.61
C TRP A 35 -4.67 10.61 3.98
N GLU A 36 -5.21 11.81 4.08
CA GLU A 36 -5.34 12.50 5.36
C GLU A 36 -6.26 11.73 6.31
N GLU A 37 -7.40 11.28 5.83
CA GLU A 37 -8.33 10.45 6.60
C GLU A 37 -7.67 9.17 7.12
N ALA A 38 -6.86 8.50 6.29
CA ALA A 38 -6.16 7.28 6.69
C ALA A 38 -5.22 7.49 7.89
N THR A 39 -4.63 8.68 8.06
CA THR A 39 -3.74 8.97 9.20
C THR A 39 -4.46 9.01 10.55
N TYR A 40 -5.78 9.11 10.55
CA TYR A 40 -6.59 9.07 11.78
C TYR A 40 -6.99 7.66 12.23
N TYR A 41 -6.71 6.63 11.43
CA TYR A 41 -6.97 5.26 11.87
C TYR A 41 -6.03 4.87 13.02
N PRO A 42 -6.54 4.26 14.10
CA PRO A 42 -5.76 4.00 15.32
C PRO A 42 -4.51 3.13 15.12
N THR A 43 -4.53 2.33 14.06
CA THR A 43 -3.46 1.39 13.71
C THR A 43 -2.67 1.83 12.48
N TRP A 44 -2.84 3.10 12.07
CA TRP A 44 -2.09 3.63 10.94
C TRP A 44 -0.58 3.58 11.22
N ASN A 45 0.16 3.03 10.26
CA ASN A 45 1.61 2.91 10.31
C ASN A 45 2.22 3.33 8.97
N SER A 46 3.38 3.98 9.00
CA SER A 46 4.04 4.46 7.79
C SER A 46 5.55 4.51 7.92
N TYR A 47 6.24 4.32 6.80
CA TYR A 47 7.68 4.46 6.67
C TYR A 47 8.03 5.32 5.46
N GLY A 48 9.01 6.21 5.63
CA GLY A 48 9.59 7.02 4.58
C GLY A 48 11.05 6.65 4.32
N ALA A 49 11.47 6.67 3.06
CA ALA A 49 12.85 6.59 2.64
C ALA A 49 13.36 7.97 2.22
N PHE A 50 14.54 8.35 2.71
CA PHE A 50 15.18 9.64 2.46
C PHE A 50 16.58 9.43 1.86
N THR A 51 17.10 10.44 1.15
CA THR A 51 18.44 10.39 0.57
C THR A 51 19.54 10.53 1.60
N THR A 52 19.25 11.19 2.72
CA THR A 52 20.21 11.51 3.78
C THR A 52 20.05 10.58 4.98
N PRO A 53 21.14 10.14 5.64
CA PRO A 53 21.05 9.34 6.85
C PRO A 53 20.23 10.04 7.94
N LEU A 54 19.40 9.29 8.67
CA LEU A 54 18.48 9.81 9.69
C LEU A 54 19.17 10.66 10.77
N ALA A 55 20.45 10.36 11.08
CA ALA A 55 21.25 11.12 12.03
C ALA A 55 21.68 12.51 11.52
N SER A 56 21.61 12.72 10.22
CA SER A 56 21.99 13.96 9.53
C SER A 56 20.79 14.72 8.98
N LEU A 57 19.55 14.25 9.24
CA LEU A 57 18.36 14.95 8.81
C LEU A 57 18.29 16.31 9.48
N SER A 58 18.60 17.35 8.72
CA SER A 58 18.34 18.71 9.14
C SER A 58 16.85 18.99 8.95
N THR A 59 16.28 19.80 9.82
CA THR A 59 14.84 20.04 9.90
C THR A 59 14.21 20.64 8.64
N ASN A 60 14.95 20.81 7.55
CA ASN A 60 14.48 21.66 6.49
C ASN A 60 14.38 21.12 5.06
N HIS A 61 15.08 20.10 4.58
CA HIS A 61 15.01 19.79 3.13
C HIS A 61 15.52 18.41 2.66
N ASP A 62 15.43 17.36 3.47
CA ASP A 62 15.78 16.03 2.93
C ASP A 62 14.61 15.47 2.11
N PRO A 63 14.79 15.29 0.78
CA PRO A 63 13.71 14.85 -0.06
C PRO A 63 13.30 13.40 0.26
N LEU A 64 11.99 13.19 0.39
CA LEU A 64 11.39 11.87 0.49
C LEU A 64 11.50 11.20 -0.89
N ILE A 65 12.06 10.00 -0.94
CA ILE A 65 12.28 9.24 -2.19
C ILE A 65 11.46 7.96 -2.27
N GLY A 66 10.81 7.59 -1.18
CA GLY A 66 9.91 6.46 -1.12
C GLY A 66 9.05 6.50 0.12
N ILE A 67 7.87 5.91 0.03
CA ILE A 67 6.90 5.85 1.11
C ILE A 67 6.14 4.53 1.09
N THR A 68 5.77 4.06 2.26
CA THR A 68 4.75 3.04 2.46
C THR A 68 3.89 3.40 3.64
N PHE A 69 2.60 3.07 3.57
CA PHE A 69 1.72 3.10 4.71
C PHE A 69 0.56 2.11 4.58
N GLY A 70 -0.01 1.80 5.71
CA GLY A 70 -1.18 0.97 5.83
C GLY A 70 -1.78 1.05 7.23
N TYR A 71 -2.79 0.27 7.45
CA TYR A 71 -3.54 0.23 8.71
C TYR A 71 -4.26 -1.12 8.84
N ARG A 72 -4.70 -1.44 10.05
CA ARG A 72 -5.58 -2.59 10.26
C ARG A 72 -6.86 -2.40 9.46
N GLY A 73 -7.22 -3.40 8.67
CA GLY A 73 -8.41 -3.38 7.84
C GLY A 73 -9.68 -3.24 8.66
N ASN A 74 -10.60 -2.43 8.13
CA ASN A 74 -11.93 -2.29 8.71
C ASN A 74 -12.92 -3.13 7.89
N PRO A 75 -13.52 -4.20 8.46
CA PRO A 75 -14.46 -5.06 7.73
C PRO A 75 -15.70 -4.32 7.21
N HIS A 76 -15.98 -3.13 7.73
CA HIS A 76 -17.09 -2.28 7.29
C HIS A 76 -16.68 -1.21 6.27
N SER A 77 -15.41 -1.11 5.89
CA SER A 77 -14.95 -0.17 4.87
C SER A 77 -15.52 -0.53 3.50
N TRP A 78 -15.58 0.47 2.63
CA TRP A 78 -15.96 0.24 1.23
C TRP A 78 -15.07 -0.79 0.57
N TRP A 79 -13.75 -0.66 0.74
CA TRP A 79 -12.75 -1.56 0.15
C TRP A 79 -12.95 -3.00 0.63
N SER A 80 -13.02 -3.23 1.93
CA SER A 80 -13.30 -4.53 2.54
C SER A 80 -14.55 -5.19 1.98
N ASN A 81 -15.63 -4.43 1.93
CA ASN A 81 -16.90 -4.95 1.42
C ASN A 81 -16.80 -5.38 -0.05
N ARG A 82 -16.01 -4.67 -0.89
CA ARG A 82 -15.76 -5.04 -2.28
C ARG A 82 -14.94 -6.31 -2.38
N ILE A 83 -13.86 -6.44 -1.61
CA ILE A 83 -13.03 -7.64 -1.61
C ILE A 83 -13.83 -8.86 -1.13
N ALA A 84 -14.55 -8.75 -0.02
CA ALA A 84 -15.39 -9.83 0.48
C ALA A 84 -16.48 -10.25 -0.55
N ALA A 85 -17.06 -9.29 -1.28
CA ALA A 85 -17.99 -9.61 -2.37
C ALA A 85 -17.31 -10.35 -3.52
N GLY A 86 -16.10 -9.92 -3.92
CA GLY A 86 -15.28 -10.59 -4.92
C GLY A 86 -14.93 -12.02 -4.52
N MET A 87 -14.53 -12.22 -3.26
CA MET A 87 -14.24 -13.56 -2.73
C MET A 87 -15.47 -14.47 -2.79
N ARG A 88 -16.66 -13.96 -2.40
CA ARG A 88 -17.92 -14.72 -2.54
C ARG A 88 -18.20 -15.12 -3.99
N SER A 89 -18.03 -14.18 -4.92
CA SER A 89 -18.20 -14.45 -6.36
C SER A 89 -17.20 -15.45 -6.91
N ALA A 90 -16.00 -15.50 -6.35
CA ALA A 90 -14.95 -16.47 -6.69
C ALA A 90 -15.14 -17.83 -5.99
N GLY A 91 -16.19 -18.03 -5.19
CA GLY A 91 -16.55 -19.31 -4.57
C GLY A 91 -15.87 -19.57 -3.22
N TYR A 92 -15.26 -18.57 -2.58
CA TYR A 92 -14.71 -18.75 -1.23
C TYR A 92 -15.82 -19.03 -0.21
N GLN A 93 -15.52 -19.94 0.73
CA GLN A 93 -16.43 -20.25 1.84
C GLN A 93 -16.57 -19.05 2.78
N ALA A 94 -17.75 -18.85 3.35
CA ALA A 94 -18.02 -17.74 4.27
C ALA A 94 -17.05 -17.70 5.44
N THR A 95 -16.71 -18.85 6.01
CA THR A 95 -15.72 -18.97 7.10
C THR A 95 -14.33 -18.48 6.71
N THR A 96 -13.87 -18.78 5.49
CA THR A 96 -12.60 -18.31 4.95
C THR A 96 -12.62 -16.80 4.78
N ILE A 97 -13.71 -16.24 4.22
CA ILE A 97 -13.88 -14.80 4.02
C ILE A 97 -13.81 -14.11 5.38
N THR A 98 -14.56 -14.56 6.37
CA THR A 98 -14.56 -13.99 7.72
C THR A 98 -13.16 -14.07 8.34
N SER A 99 -12.51 -15.23 8.29
CA SER A 99 -11.16 -15.41 8.84
C SER A 99 -10.14 -14.43 8.27
N ILE A 100 -10.21 -14.15 6.97
CA ILE A 100 -9.29 -13.22 6.31
C ILE A 100 -9.68 -11.77 6.63
N MET A 101 -10.97 -11.42 6.47
CA MET A 101 -11.41 -10.03 6.52
C MET A 101 -11.54 -9.47 7.94
N ASP A 102 -11.55 -10.32 8.97
CA ASP A 102 -11.59 -9.87 10.37
C ASP A 102 -10.21 -9.57 10.96
N ASN A 103 -9.13 -10.06 10.33
CA ASN A 103 -7.79 -9.91 10.88
C ASN A 103 -6.72 -9.75 9.77
N TYR A 104 -6.76 -8.60 9.10
CA TYR A 104 -5.78 -8.24 8.08
C TYR A 104 -5.27 -6.81 8.25
N PHE A 105 -4.05 -6.60 7.81
CA PHE A 105 -3.46 -5.29 7.58
C PHE A 105 -3.68 -4.90 6.11
N GLU A 106 -4.24 -3.73 5.84
CA GLU A 106 -4.35 -3.17 4.50
C GLU A 106 -3.08 -2.38 4.18
N LEU A 107 -2.24 -2.94 3.32
CA LEU A 107 -1.13 -2.20 2.72
C LEU A 107 -1.72 -1.27 1.66
N SER A 108 -1.97 -0.03 2.06
CA SER A 108 -2.67 0.95 1.22
C SER A 108 -1.77 1.51 0.13
N GLU A 109 -0.55 1.91 0.49
CA GLU A 109 0.37 2.52 -0.48
C GLU A 109 1.81 2.05 -0.27
N LEU A 110 2.52 1.84 -1.38
CA LEU A 110 3.96 1.60 -1.43
C LEU A 110 4.52 2.18 -2.72
N HIS A 111 5.27 3.24 -2.62
CA HIS A 111 5.82 3.97 -3.76
C HIS A 111 7.28 4.34 -3.57
N VAL A 112 8.04 4.26 -4.65
CA VAL A 112 9.45 4.71 -4.73
C VAL A 112 9.58 5.56 -5.98
N LEU A 113 10.23 6.71 -5.87
CA LEU A 113 10.53 7.58 -7.02
C LEU A 113 11.20 6.77 -8.14
N PRO A 114 10.80 6.95 -9.42
CA PRO A 114 11.33 6.17 -10.53
C PRO A 114 12.87 6.15 -10.60
N SER A 115 13.53 7.28 -10.33
CA SER A 115 15.00 7.40 -10.32
C SER A 115 15.70 6.62 -9.20
N TYR A 116 14.95 6.15 -8.19
CA TYR A 116 15.47 5.39 -7.05
C TYR A 116 14.96 3.95 -7.01
N GLN A 117 14.21 3.53 -8.01
CA GLN A 117 13.78 2.13 -8.15
C GLN A 117 14.96 1.22 -8.51
N GLY A 118 14.82 -0.09 -8.28
CA GLY A 118 15.88 -1.07 -8.58
C GLY A 118 17.02 -1.15 -7.53
N HIS A 119 16.99 -0.34 -6.47
CA HIS A 119 18.00 -0.29 -5.42
C HIS A 119 17.54 -0.96 -4.09
N GLY A 120 16.52 -1.78 -4.13
CA GLY A 120 15.99 -2.49 -2.96
C GLY A 120 15.19 -1.62 -1.97
N LEU A 121 14.90 -0.35 -2.31
CA LEU A 121 14.14 0.54 -1.41
C LEU A 121 12.72 0.04 -1.15
N GLY A 122 12.02 -0.44 -2.17
CA GLY A 122 10.68 -1.00 -2.03
C GLY A 122 10.67 -2.21 -1.09
N THR A 123 11.66 -3.10 -1.21
CA THR A 123 11.81 -4.25 -0.30
C THR A 123 12.00 -3.78 1.14
N ARG A 124 12.90 -2.84 1.39
CA ARG A 124 13.15 -2.32 2.75
C ARG A 124 11.94 -1.62 3.35
N LEU A 125 11.19 -0.85 2.57
CA LEU A 125 9.97 -0.21 3.02
C LEU A 125 8.92 -1.25 3.38
N LEU A 126 8.74 -2.25 2.53
CA LEU A 126 7.79 -3.33 2.76
C LEU A 126 8.19 -4.20 3.97
N ASP A 127 9.46 -4.56 4.11
CA ASP A 127 9.97 -5.27 5.29
C ASP A 127 9.69 -4.48 6.58
N SER A 128 9.98 -3.16 6.57
CA SER A 128 9.78 -2.33 7.77
C SER A 128 8.33 -2.30 8.23
N ILE A 129 7.39 -2.15 7.30
CA ILE A 129 5.97 -2.09 7.68
C ILE A 129 5.43 -3.46 8.08
N LEU A 130 5.90 -4.54 7.44
CA LEU A 130 5.51 -5.90 7.76
C LEU A 130 6.01 -6.36 9.14
N GLN A 131 7.17 -5.89 9.59
CA GLN A 131 7.69 -6.19 10.92
C GLN A 131 6.82 -5.66 12.07
N ASP A 132 6.06 -4.61 11.81
CA ASP A 132 5.17 -4.01 12.81
C ASP A 132 3.74 -4.57 12.75
N CYS A 133 3.39 -5.35 11.70
CA CYS A 133 2.06 -5.92 11.57
C CYS A 133 1.78 -6.95 12.67
N GLN A 134 0.60 -6.85 13.26
CA GLN A 134 0.10 -7.79 14.27
C GLN A 134 -1.02 -8.69 13.72
N GLU A 135 -1.44 -8.40 12.50
CA GLU A 135 -2.52 -9.10 11.81
C GLU A 135 -2.00 -10.38 11.16
N HIS A 136 -2.87 -11.40 11.08
CA HIS A 136 -2.52 -12.68 10.44
C HIS A 136 -2.33 -12.59 8.93
N HIS A 137 -2.93 -11.59 8.32
CA HIS A 137 -2.90 -11.41 6.87
C HIS A 137 -2.49 -9.99 6.52
N VAL A 138 -1.78 -9.83 5.41
CA VAL A 138 -1.59 -8.54 4.77
C VAL A 138 -2.23 -8.60 3.40
N LEU A 139 -3.12 -7.65 3.11
CA LEU A 139 -3.79 -7.53 1.83
C LEU A 139 -3.40 -6.24 1.13
N LEU A 140 -3.34 -6.31 -0.18
CA LEU A 140 -3.16 -5.13 -1.04
C LEU A 140 -3.92 -5.29 -2.36
N SER A 141 -4.14 -4.17 -3.04
CA SER A 141 -4.58 -4.16 -4.44
C SER A 141 -3.52 -3.53 -5.33
N THR A 142 -3.26 -4.15 -6.48
CA THR A 142 -2.31 -3.64 -7.47
C THR A 142 -2.88 -3.77 -8.88
N PRO A 143 -2.69 -2.79 -9.79
CA PRO A 143 -3.15 -2.94 -11.16
C PRO A 143 -2.54 -4.17 -11.83
N GLU A 144 -3.36 -4.91 -12.57
CA GLU A 144 -2.87 -5.99 -13.42
C GLU A 144 -2.01 -5.46 -14.56
N VAL A 145 -0.92 -6.16 -14.82
CA VAL A 145 -0.05 -5.89 -15.98
C VAL A 145 0.26 -7.20 -16.70
N PRO A 146 0.46 -7.18 -18.02
CA PRO A 146 0.78 -8.39 -18.78
C PRO A 146 2.00 -9.12 -18.20
N GLY A 147 1.80 -10.40 -17.87
CA GLY A 147 2.86 -11.27 -17.34
C GLY A 147 3.44 -10.82 -16.00
N GLU A 148 2.71 -9.98 -15.23
CA GLU A 148 3.20 -9.39 -13.98
C GLU A 148 4.53 -8.62 -14.15
N ASN A 149 4.78 -8.11 -15.34
CA ASN A 149 6.09 -7.57 -15.72
C ASN A 149 6.29 -6.11 -15.30
N ASN A 150 6.19 -5.83 -13.99
CA ASN A 150 6.64 -4.56 -13.42
C ASN A 150 7.33 -4.77 -12.06
N ALA A 151 7.87 -3.70 -11.51
CA ALA A 151 8.61 -3.73 -10.25
C ALA A 151 7.73 -4.09 -9.04
N ALA A 152 6.48 -3.62 -9.03
CA ALA A 152 5.54 -3.87 -7.93
C ALA A 152 5.17 -5.35 -7.83
N TRP A 153 4.78 -5.96 -8.94
CA TRP A 153 4.44 -7.38 -8.97
C TRP A 153 5.63 -8.27 -8.58
N ARG A 154 6.83 -8.00 -9.13
CA ARG A 154 8.05 -8.73 -8.75
C ARG A 154 8.35 -8.61 -7.27
N LEU A 155 8.19 -7.42 -6.70
CA LEU A 155 8.39 -7.19 -5.28
C LEU A 155 7.39 -8.00 -4.45
N TYR A 156 6.10 -7.91 -4.74
CA TYR A 156 5.08 -8.63 -3.97
C TYR A 156 5.26 -10.15 -4.05
N ARG A 157 5.57 -10.69 -5.23
CA ARG A 157 5.86 -12.12 -5.38
C ARG A 157 7.10 -12.54 -4.58
N HIS A 158 8.17 -11.76 -4.66
CA HIS A 158 9.39 -12.01 -3.88
C HIS A 158 9.12 -11.96 -2.36
N MET A 159 8.24 -11.10 -1.91
CA MET A 159 7.86 -10.95 -0.51
C MET A 159 6.78 -11.94 -0.05
N GLY A 160 6.44 -12.94 -0.87
CA GLY A 160 5.55 -14.04 -0.50
C GLY A 160 4.05 -13.73 -0.62
N PHE A 161 3.69 -12.70 -1.35
CA PHE A 161 2.28 -12.44 -1.65
C PHE A 161 1.76 -13.40 -2.73
N ASN A 162 0.60 -13.96 -2.48
CA ASN A 162 -0.14 -14.88 -3.35
C ASN A 162 -1.44 -14.24 -3.84
N ASP A 163 -2.04 -14.84 -4.85
CA ASP A 163 -3.32 -14.36 -5.38
C ASP A 163 -4.45 -14.64 -4.38
N LEU A 164 -5.23 -13.62 -4.07
CA LEU A 164 -6.54 -13.75 -3.45
C LEU A 164 -7.63 -13.61 -4.53
N LEU A 165 -7.56 -12.56 -5.35
CA LEU A 165 -8.42 -12.37 -6.52
C LEU A 165 -7.59 -11.84 -7.69
N ARG A 166 -7.97 -12.24 -8.91
CA ARG A 166 -7.36 -11.74 -10.16
C ARG A 166 -8.40 -11.07 -11.03
N ASN A 167 -7.92 -10.14 -11.85
CA ASN A 167 -8.77 -9.37 -12.77
C ASN A 167 -9.97 -8.72 -12.06
N PHE A 168 -9.77 -8.33 -10.81
CA PHE A 168 -10.80 -7.68 -10.01
C PHE A 168 -11.00 -6.24 -10.46
N THR A 169 -12.25 -5.79 -10.57
CA THR A 169 -12.57 -4.41 -10.96
C THR A 169 -13.29 -3.68 -9.83
N PHE A 170 -12.82 -2.47 -9.52
CA PHE A 170 -13.51 -1.58 -8.60
C PHE A 170 -14.55 -0.74 -9.33
N PRO A 171 -15.72 -0.47 -8.75
CA PRO A 171 -16.69 0.46 -9.31
C PRO A 171 -16.05 1.83 -9.56
N GLY A 172 -16.16 2.33 -10.78
CA GLY A 172 -15.57 3.62 -11.18
C GLY A 172 -14.13 3.55 -11.70
N ASP A 173 -13.48 2.37 -11.65
CA ASP A 173 -12.17 2.15 -12.27
C ASP A 173 -12.26 0.99 -13.27
N SER A 174 -11.95 1.27 -14.53
CA SER A 174 -12.00 0.26 -15.60
C SER A 174 -10.79 -0.68 -15.63
N ARG A 175 -9.76 -0.37 -14.87
CA ARG A 175 -8.55 -1.20 -14.81
C ARG A 175 -8.81 -2.47 -14.00
N PRO A 176 -8.30 -3.63 -14.44
CA PRO A 176 -8.29 -4.82 -13.61
C PRO A 176 -7.19 -4.71 -12.54
N PHE A 177 -7.45 -5.32 -11.38
CA PHE A 177 -6.54 -5.39 -10.24
C PHE A 177 -6.29 -6.82 -9.80
N GLY A 178 -5.09 -7.12 -9.38
CA GLY A 178 -4.79 -8.23 -8.50
C GLY A 178 -5.03 -7.82 -7.06
N ILE A 179 -5.80 -8.62 -6.33
CA ILE A 179 -5.87 -8.55 -4.88
C ILE A 179 -4.95 -9.63 -4.35
N LEU A 180 -3.91 -9.20 -3.66
CA LEU A 180 -2.89 -10.11 -3.17
C LEU A 180 -2.97 -10.24 -1.65
N ILE A 181 -2.60 -11.43 -1.17
CA ILE A 181 -2.57 -11.79 0.25
C ILE A 181 -1.21 -12.38 0.63
N ARG A 182 -0.70 -11.98 1.78
CA ARG A 182 0.37 -12.68 2.48
C ARG A 182 -0.16 -13.16 3.82
N THR A 183 0.11 -14.41 4.19
CA THR A 183 -0.36 -15.05 5.41
C THR A 183 0.84 -15.52 6.23
N GLY A 184 0.75 -15.44 7.56
CA GLY A 184 1.79 -15.87 8.48
C GLY A 184 2.94 -14.85 8.55
N LEU A 185 2.73 -13.81 9.33
CA LEU A 185 3.76 -12.85 9.72
C LEU A 185 4.47 -13.33 10.96
#